data_da807002862e8060effa3998a0b93cc2
#
_entry.id   da807002862e8060effa3998a0b93cc2
#
_cell.length_a   1.000
_cell.length_b   1.000
_cell.length_c   1.000
_cell.angle_alpha   90.00
_cell.angle_beta   90.00
_cell.angle_gamma   90.00
#
_symmetry.space_group_name_H-M   'P 1'
#
loop_
_entity.id
_entity.type
_entity.pdbx_description
1 polymer ?
#
loop_
_entity_poly.entity_id
_entity_poly.type
_entity_poly.pdbx_seq_one_letter_code
_entity_poly.pdbx_strand_id
1 'polypeptide(L)'
;SGSAKINNKPVVGYNVFGTDRLRSEGSSLLAHEYLHTFGYPDLYRNSGNDRPVYSWSVMGGVIPGSPQYPLAYERMYFTHWIHIDTVTQNSTLTLDDQANADGNQAFILKSPLNDHEIFVVEYRKKPPINYTEQDSLDCRIGGTGVIVYRVNLNVDGLTNLRGYTGIYVFRPQSGQPGYTGNEILDVSHAYLPYKDDSTGKTRSTIGSADMNATLADGALTFSDGSNSGIVLKNIAVSADKQQATLEVEIPQKSDYDLWQDLNYAATGNMTYGVTMTEVDGALYTVAAENKKIRSRKYENGAWTDFAPEISENFASEFQLARQGSNLYMAFNDTNGAARLMRYDLTAGGSWQAVRTVDNAGTGVSLRVIGGKLYMACITNRQVGYMYYNDLLLMQVDGTTATDLSTYVTGTFIGQPKLVDFGGPCLLYRSGNSVITALKWSGTAFEKFSDDTVKGNFYDVISSGGKLYLSLGGSTLQTAIYDGSNWTLGPDSGITCGETAWTTLGGALYLVASPNTESGNLLLYRYDNGTFTQEGERIDSPVSTLTACPVNNTVYLSYVRAVSYTHLRAHETCA
;
A
#
# COMPACT_ATOMS: atom_id res chain seq x y z
N SER A 1 34.87 -21.88 -5.04
CA SER A 1 34.95 -21.47 -6.45
C SER A 1 36.34 -21.84 -7.00
N GLY A 2 36.40 -22.99 -7.65
CA GLY A 2 37.62 -23.44 -8.32
C GLY A 2 37.85 -22.64 -9.57
N SER A 3 39.10 -22.21 -9.80
CA SER A 3 39.57 -21.53 -10.99
C SER A 3 39.69 -22.49 -12.18
N ALA A 4 38.56 -23.11 -12.60
CA ALA A 4 38.58 -23.94 -13.80
C ALA A 4 38.92 -23.07 -15.02
N LYS A 5 39.80 -23.55 -15.88
CA LYS A 5 40.21 -22.88 -17.12
C LYS A 5 40.08 -23.80 -18.32
N ILE A 6 39.56 -23.27 -19.41
CA ILE A 6 39.58 -23.93 -20.73
C ILE A 6 40.42 -23.05 -21.66
N ASN A 7 41.45 -23.63 -22.24
CA ASN A 7 42.42 -22.90 -23.09
C ASN A 7 42.99 -21.65 -22.41
N ASN A 8 43.38 -21.76 -21.13
CA ASN A 8 43.87 -20.69 -20.27
C ASN A 8 42.90 -19.53 -19.98
N LYS A 9 41.65 -19.60 -20.41
CA LYS A 9 40.61 -18.64 -20.06
C LYS A 9 39.82 -19.14 -18.86
N PRO A 10 39.51 -18.29 -17.87
CA PRO A 10 38.71 -18.70 -16.74
C PRO A 10 37.30 -19.12 -17.19
N VAL A 11 36.75 -20.20 -16.62
CA VAL A 11 35.36 -20.60 -16.79
C VAL A 11 34.52 -19.75 -15.84
N VAL A 12 33.68 -18.87 -16.38
CA VAL A 12 32.82 -17.95 -15.61
C VAL A 12 31.45 -18.55 -15.25
N GLY A 13 31.04 -19.61 -15.94
CA GLY A 13 29.78 -20.32 -15.65
C GLY A 13 29.79 -21.71 -16.31
N TYR A 14 28.97 -22.60 -15.77
CA TYR A 14 28.74 -23.92 -16.35
C TYR A 14 27.34 -24.41 -15.94
N ASN A 15 26.74 -25.18 -16.82
CA ASN A 15 25.45 -25.81 -16.57
C ASN A 15 25.67 -27.30 -16.23
N VAL A 16 24.90 -27.80 -15.26
CA VAL A 16 24.96 -29.22 -14.83
C VAL A 16 23.57 -29.83 -15.01
N PHE A 17 23.52 -30.92 -15.76
CA PHE A 17 22.27 -31.64 -16.02
C PHE A 17 22.32 -33.04 -15.44
N GLY A 18 21.23 -33.45 -14.80
CA GLY A 18 21.00 -34.86 -14.54
C GLY A 18 20.67 -35.59 -15.84
N THR A 19 21.33 -36.73 -16.13
CA THR A 19 21.10 -37.50 -17.36
C THR A 19 19.64 -37.97 -17.50
N ASP A 20 18.97 -38.25 -16.40
CA ASP A 20 17.58 -38.69 -16.41
C ASP A 20 16.63 -37.55 -16.73
N ARG A 21 16.90 -36.33 -16.21
CA ARG A 21 16.15 -35.12 -16.58
C ARG A 21 16.37 -34.75 -18.03
N LEU A 22 17.62 -34.83 -18.50
CA LEU A 22 17.91 -34.53 -19.90
C LEU A 22 17.18 -35.50 -20.85
N ARG A 23 17.03 -36.78 -20.50
CA ARG A 23 16.27 -37.75 -21.28
C ARG A 23 14.77 -37.46 -21.26
N SER A 24 14.20 -37.02 -20.14
CA SER A 24 12.76 -36.81 -19.99
C SER A 24 12.31 -35.43 -20.49
N GLU A 25 13.12 -34.40 -20.35
CA GLU A 25 12.78 -33.00 -20.65
C GLU A 25 13.41 -32.48 -21.95
N GLY A 26 14.52 -33.11 -22.40
CA GLY A 26 15.13 -32.87 -23.72
C GLY A 26 15.63 -31.46 -23.96
N SER A 27 15.33 -30.92 -25.13
CA SER A 27 15.75 -29.58 -25.56
C SER A 27 15.18 -28.45 -24.69
N SER A 28 14.04 -28.68 -24.04
CA SER A 28 13.44 -27.68 -23.15
C SER A 28 14.29 -27.41 -21.92
N LEU A 29 14.87 -28.46 -21.31
CA LEU A 29 15.81 -28.32 -20.21
C LEU A 29 17.09 -27.61 -20.64
N LEU A 30 17.63 -28.01 -21.79
CA LEU A 30 18.83 -27.36 -22.33
C LEU A 30 18.63 -25.86 -22.56
N ALA A 31 17.49 -25.49 -23.15
CA ALA A 31 17.16 -24.09 -23.38
C ALA A 31 17.02 -23.30 -22.06
N HIS A 32 16.32 -23.87 -21.08
CA HIS A 32 16.15 -23.28 -19.77
C HIS A 32 17.49 -22.98 -19.08
N GLU A 33 18.32 -23.99 -18.91
CA GLU A 33 19.62 -23.84 -18.25
C GLU A 33 20.58 -22.96 -19.04
N TYR A 34 20.51 -22.99 -20.37
CA TYR A 34 21.36 -22.14 -21.20
C TYR A 34 21.00 -20.66 -21.05
N LEU A 35 19.71 -20.32 -20.91
CA LEU A 35 19.24 -18.95 -20.70
C LEU A 35 19.74 -18.36 -19.38
N HIS A 36 19.96 -19.17 -18.34
CA HIS A 36 20.60 -18.69 -17.12
C HIS A 36 21.99 -18.10 -17.36
N THR A 37 22.71 -18.54 -18.39
CA THR A 37 24.02 -17.94 -18.73
C THR A 37 23.91 -16.51 -19.27
N PHE A 38 22.72 -16.11 -19.73
CA PHE A 38 22.39 -14.73 -20.13
C PHE A 38 21.72 -13.91 -19.03
N GLY A 39 21.61 -14.46 -17.81
CA GLY A 39 21.05 -13.77 -16.66
C GLY A 39 19.53 -13.93 -16.47
N TYR A 40 18.88 -14.78 -17.26
CA TYR A 40 17.45 -15.04 -17.08
C TYR A 40 17.19 -15.72 -15.73
N PRO A 41 16.27 -15.25 -14.90
CA PRO A 41 15.95 -15.86 -13.63
C PRO A 41 14.94 -16.99 -13.79
N ASP A 42 14.82 -17.84 -12.77
CA ASP A 42 13.66 -18.72 -12.65
C ASP A 42 12.39 -17.91 -12.38
N LEU A 43 11.34 -18.21 -13.15
CA LEU A 43 10.02 -17.60 -13.04
C LEU A 43 8.98 -18.54 -12.40
N TYR A 44 9.42 -19.66 -11.85
CA TYR A 44 8.59 -20.55 -11.04
C TYR A 44 8.84 -20.34 -9.55
N ARG A 45 7.99 -20.89 -8.70
CA ARG A 45 8.18 -20.88 -7.25
C ARG A 45 8.72 -22.23 -6.77
N ASN A 46 9.62 -22.20 -5.78
CA ASN A 46 10.22 -23.39 -5.19
C ASN A 46 9.25 -24.16 -4.28
N SER A 47 8.17 -23.55 -3.85
CA SER A 47 7.17 -24.15 -2.94
C SER A 47 5.76 -23.68 -3.29
N GLY A 48 4.78 -24.53 -2.99
CA GLY A 48 3.37 -24.25 -3.26
C GLY A 48 2.91 -24.63 -4.67
N ASN A 49 1.63 -24.45 -4.93
CA ASN A 49 0.98 -24.73 -6.22
C ASN A 49 0.88 -23.50 -7.12
N ASP A 50 1.36 -22.36 -6.65
CA ASP A 50 1.34 -21.11 -7.42
C ASP A 50 2.30 -21.20 -8.61
N ARG A 51 1.79 -20.86 -9.79
CA ARG A 51 2.52 -20.90 -11.06
C ARG A 51 2.37 -19.54 -11.77
N PRO A 52 3.16 -18.53 -11.39
CA PRO A 52 2.98 -17.15 -11.90
C PRO A 52 3.06 -17.06 -13.42
N VAL A 53 3.91 -17.84 -14.07
CA VAL A 53 4.17 -17.79 -15.52
C VAL A 53 3.91 -19.13 -16.21
N TYR A 54 4.35 -20.24 -15.60
CA TYR A 54 4.23 -21.63 -16.08
C TYR A 54 4.65 -21.78 -17.56
N SER A 55 3.74 -22.28 -18.42
CA SER A 55 4.02 -22.65 -19.82
C SER A 55 4.21 -21.46 -20.77
N TRP A 56 4.09 -20.23 -20.32
CA TRP A 56 4.27 -19.05 -21.16
C TRP A 56 5.72 -18.58 -21.31
N SER A 57 6.63 -19.14 -20.49
CA SER A 57 8.07 -18.99 -20.67
C SER A 57 8.78 -20.28 -20.32
N VAL A 58 9.84 -20.62 -21.03
CA VAL A 58 10.73 -21.73 -20.68
C VAL A 58 11.33 -21.54 -19.30
N MET A 59 11.46 -20.28 -18.81
CA MET A 59 11.92 -19.97 -17.44
C MET A 59 10.83 -20.13 -16.39
N GLY A 60 9.56 -20.22 -16.78
CA GLY A 60 8.41 -20.45 -15.90
C GLY A 60 8.11 -21.93 -15.64
N GLY A 61 8.70 -22.83 -16.42
CA GLY A 61 8.59 -24.26 -16.28
C GLY A 61 9.01 -25.00 -17.54
N VAL A 62 9.78 -26.05 -17.36
CA VAL A 62 10.25 -26.91 -18.47
C VAL A 62 9.12 -27.83 -18.92
N ILE A 63 8.68 -27.70 -20.16
CA ILE A 63 7.70 -28.59 -20.78
C ILE A 63 8.43 -29.56 -21.71
N PRO A 64 8.37 -30.88 -21.45
CA PRO A 64 9.10 -31.86 -22.24
C PRO A 64 8.76 -31.80 -23.73
N GLY A 65 9.80 -31.84 -24.56
CA GLY A 65 9.68 -31.98 -26.01
C GLY A 65 9.35 -30.71 -26.80
N SER A 66 9.12 -29.58 -26.12
CA SER A 66 8.83 -28.30 -26.81
C SER A 66 9.25 -27.11 -25.94
N PRO A 67 10.41 -26.52 -26.19
CA PRO A 67 10.78 -25.27 -25.53
C PRO A 67 9.77 -24.17 -25.85
N GLN A 68 9.46 -23.34 -24.85
CA GLN A 68 8.69 -22.14 -25.06
C GLN A 68 9.63 -20.96 -25.36
N TYR A 69 9.16 -19.97 -26.09
CA TYR A 69 9.84 -18.68 -26.12
C TYR A 69 9.90 -18.09 -24.69
N PRO A 70 11.01 -17.47 -24.28
CA PRO A 70 10.97 -16.55 -23.16
C PRO A 70 9.95 -15.44 -23.43
N LEU A 71 9.36 -14.86 -22.39
CA LEU A 71 8.45 -13.72 -22.55
C LEU A 71 9.14 -12.58 -23.31
N ALA A 72 8.38 -11.79 -24.04
CA ALA A 72 8.93 -10.65 -24.80
C ALA A 72 9.75 -9.72 -23.89
N TYR A 73 9.24 -9.44 -22.67
CA TYR A 73 9.97 -8.60 -21.71
C TYR A 73 11.30 -9.21 -21.28
N GLU A 74 11.36 -10.52 -21.06
CA GLU A 74 12.63 -11.22 -20.75
C GLU A 74 13.63 -11.06 -21.90
N ARG A 75 13.19 -11.24 -23.16
CA ARG A 75 14.04 -11.10 -24.37
C ARG A 75 14.54 -9.67 -24.58
N MET A 76 13.72 -8.68 -24.24
CA MET A 76 14.13 -7.28 -24.25
C MET A 76 15.13 -6.97 -23.13
N TYR A 77 14.79 -7.37 -21.89
CA TYR A 77 15.51 -6.94 -20.70
C TYR A 77 16.88 -7.62 -20.55
N PHE A 78 16.96 -8.94 -20.72
CA PHE A 78 18.20 -9.71 -20.47
C PHE A 78 19.12 -9.80 -21.67
N THR A 79 18.59 -9.89 -22.88
CA THR A 79 19.39 -10.15 -24.08
C THR A 79 19.31 -9.07 -25.14
N HIS A 80 18.39 -8.12 -25.02
CA HIS A 80 18.16 -7.07 -26.02
C HIS A 80 17.89 -7.61 -27.44
N TRP A 81 17.26 -8.80 -27.52
CA TRP A 81 16.95 -9.44 -28.82
C TRP A 81 15.80 -8.76 -29.55
N ILE A 82 14.91 -8.10 -28.81
CA ILE A 82 13.79 -7.35 -29.36
C ILE A 82 13.70 -5.98 -28.72
N HIS A 83 13.01 -5.08 -29.41
CA HIS A 83 12.55 -3.81 -28.86
C HIS A 83 11.05 -3.89 -28.55
N ILE A 84 10.59 -3.23 -27.51
CA ILE A 84 9.17 -3.16 -27.14
C ILE A 84 8.82 -1.69 -26.90
N ASP A 85 7.85 -1.20 -27.68
CA ASP A 85 7.34 0.17 -27.52
C ASP A 85 6.46 0.30 -26.28
N THR A 86 6.47 1.49 -25.67
CA THR A 86 5.66 1.82 -24.52
C THR A 86 4.44 2.65 -24.90
N VAL A 87 3.28 2.21 -24.42
CA VAL A 87 1.98 2.85 -24.61
C VAL A 87 1.53 3.47 -23.29
N THR A 88 1.24 4.78 -23.32
CA THR A 88 0.86 5.58 -22.14
C THR A 88 -0.50 6.28 -22.30
N GLN A 89 -1.20 6.01 -23.38
CA GLN A 89 -2.52 6.59 -23.70
C GLN A 89 -3.37 5.59 -24.49
N ASN A 90 -4.65 5.87 -24.59
CA ASN A 90 -5.58 5.04 -25.35
C ASN A 90 -5.07 4.81 -26.78
N SER A 91 -5.06 3.56 -27.21
CA SER A 91 -4.48 3.16 -28.49
C SER A 91 -5.14 1.90 -29.05
N THR A 92 -5.09 1.75 -30.36
CA THR A 92 -5.35 0.48 -31.03
C THR A 92 -4.03 -0.14 -31.44
N LEU A 93 -3.77 -1.37 -31.01
CA LEU A 93 -2.50 -2.06 -31.21
C LEU A 93 -2.68 -3.24 -32.16
N THR A 94 -1.65 -3.48 -32.96
CA THR A 94 -1.50 -4.71 -33.75
C THR A 94 -0.23 -5.42 -33.29
N LEU A 95 -0.36 -6.67 -32.91
CA LEU A 95 0.71 -7.54 -32.46
C LEU A 95 0.99 -8.58 -33.53
N ASP A 96 2.25 -8.80 -33.86
CA ASP A 96 2.73 -9.79 -34.81
C ASP A 96 3.14 -11.10 -34.14
N ASP A 97 3.16 -12.18 -34.92
CA ASP A 97 3.66 -13.48 -34.49
C ASP A 97 5.13 -13.38 -33.99
N GLN A 98 5.45 -14.12 -32.97
CA GLN A 98 6.80 -14.24 -32.40
C GLN A 98 7.88 -14.62 -33.43
N ALA A 99 7.50 -15.31 -34.51
CA ALA A 99 8.40 -15.65 -35.60
C ALA A 99 8.70 -14.47 -36.55
N ASN A 100 7.94 -13.38 -36.46
CA ASN A 100 8.19 -12.16 -37.23
C ASN A 100 9.17 -11.26 -36.49
N ALA A 101 10.46 -11.39 -36.77
CA ALA A 101 11.52 -10.67 -36.05
C ALA A 101 11.45 -9.14 -36.24
N ASP A 102 10.87 -8.67 -37.33
CA ASP A 102 10.74 -7.25 -37.67
C ASP A 102 9.38 -6.66 -37.23
N GLY A 103 8.51 -7.49 -36.66
CA GLY A 103 7.17 -7.09 -36.21
C GLY A 103 7.08 -6.66 -34.76
N ASN A 104 5.98 -6.03 -34.42
CA ASN A 104 5.66 -5.63 -33.04
C ASN A 104 5.08 -6.84 -32.29
N GLN A 105 5.94 -7.64 -31.68
CA GLN A 105 5.53 -8.87 -30.97
C GLN A 105 4.86 -8.59 -29.62
N ALA A 106 5.13 -7.41 -29.02
CA ALA A 106 4.63 -7.00 -27.72
C ALA A 106 4.60 -5.47 -27.57
N PHE A 107 3.82 -4.98 -26.60
CA PHE A 107 3.84 -3.60 -26.14
C PHE A 107 3.88 -3.56 -24.61
N ILE A 108 4.61 -2.58 -24.06
CA ILE A 108 4.56 -2.22 -22.65
C ILE A 108 3.42 -1.22 -22.46
N LEU A 109 2.53 -1.50 -21.50
CA LEU A 109 1.45 -0.61 -21.11
C LEU A 109 1.81 -0.01 -19.75
N LYS A 110 1.88 1.30 -19.67
CA LYS A 110 2.23 2.01 -18.44
C LYS A 110 1.03 2.78 -17.92
N SER A 111 0.52 2.36 -16.75
CA SER A 111 -0.46 3.12 -16.01
C SER A 111 0.21 4.31 -15.30
N PRO A 112 -0.39 5.50 -15.25
CA PRO A 112 0.13 6.62 -14.46
C PRO A 112 -0.01 6.41 -12.95
N LEU A 113 -0.66 5.32 -12.51
CA LEU A 113 -0.97 5.04 -11.11
C LEU A 113 0.17 4.31 -10.38
N ASN A 114 1.20 3.84 -11.10
CA ASN A 114 2.36 3.17 -10.51
C ASN A 114 3.56 3.25 -11.45
N ASP A 115 4.67 3.78 -10.96
CA ASP A 115 5.91 3.93 -11.74
C ASP A 115 6.82 2.69 -11.69
N HIS A 116 6.54 1.75 -10.79
CA HIS A 116 7.38 0.57 -10.54
C HIS A 116 6.81 -0.74 -11.09
N GLU A 117 5.60 -0.71 -11.59
CA GLU A 117 4.98 -1.87 -12.20
C GLU A 117 4.42 -1.52 -13.58
N ILE A 118 4.71 -2.36 -14.54
CA ILE A 118 4.24 -2.23 -15.91
C ILE A 118 3.45 -3.47 -16.31
N PHE A 119 2.63 -3.33 -17.32
CA PHE A 119 1.93 -4.45 -17.96
C PHE A 119 2.49 -4.64 -19.35
N VAL A 120 2.56 -5.89 -19.78
CA VAL A 120 3.01 -6.22 -21.12
C VAL A 120 1.94 -7.05 -21.81
N VAL A 121 1.58 -6.68 -23.02
CA VAL A 121 0.74 -7.47 -23.92
C VAL A 121 1.61 -8.08 -24.98
N GLU A 122 1.45 -9.37 -25.21
CA GLU A 122 2.28 -10.17 -26.11
C GLU A 122 1.41 -11.15 -26.90
N TYR A 123 1.61 -11.25 -28.20
CA TYR A 123 0.90 -12.24 -29.02
C TYR A 123 1.69 -13.54 -29.04
N ARG A 124 1.00 -14.64 -28.73
CA ARG A 124 1.58 -15.99 -28.76
C ARG A 124 0.77 -16.87 -29.72
N LYS A 125 1.46 -17.49 -30.65
CA LYS A 125 0.87 -18.44 -31.61
C LYS A 125 1.27 -19.84 -31.24
N LYS A 126 0.28 -20.71 -31.03
CA LYS A 126 0.48 -22.13 -30.80
C LYS A 126 0.57 -22.87 -32.16
N PRO A 127 1.74 -23.34 -32.58
CA PRO A 127 1.86 -24.19 -33.77
C PRO A 127 1.18 -25.54 -33.54
N PRO A 128 0.82 -26.25 -34.62
CA PRO A 128 0.39 -27.65 -34.52
C PRO A 128 1.48 -28.52 -33.89
N ILE A 129 1.07 -29.50 -33.10
CA ILE A 129 1.97 -30.53 -32.61
C ILE A 129 2.21 -31.52 -33.72
N ASN A 130 3.45 -31.70 -34.13
CA ASN A 130 3.84 -32.70 -35.12
C ASN A 130 4.58 -33.84 -34.43
N TYR A 131 3.91 -34.97 -34.19
CA TYR A 131 4.48 -36.12 -33.50
C TYR A 131 5.53 -36.88 -34.29
N THR A 132 5.71 -36.57 -35.59
CA THR A 132 6.67 -37.25 -36.47
C THR A 132 7.94 -36.47 -36.74
N GLU A 133 7.97 -35.19 -36.33
CA GLU A 133 9.09 -34.26 -36.46
C GLU A 133 9.38 -33.58 -35.13
N GLN A 134 10.50 -32.87 -35.04
CA GLN A 134 10.80 -32.08 -33.86
C GLN A 134 9.75 -30.99 -33.69
N ASP A 135 9.09 -30.97 -32.53
CA ASP A 135 8.10 -29.95 -32.21
C ASP A 135 8.73 -28.54 -32.26
N SER A 136 8.03 -27.62 -32.87
CA SER A 136 8.42 -26.21 -32.93
C SER A 136 8.24 -25.55 -31.57
N LEU A 137 8.87 -24.37 -31.39
CA LEU A 137 8.69 -23.57 -30.16
C LEU A 137 7.20 -23.29 -29.95
N ASP A 138 6.78 -23.20 -28.68
CA ASP A 138 5.40 -22.90 -28.27
C ASP A 138 4.31 -23.91 -28.67
N CYS A 139 4.62 -25.06 -29.25
CA CYS A 139 3.57 -25.98 -29.67
C CYS A 139 2.77 -26.56 -28.48
N ARG A 140 3.26 -26.45 -27.26
CA ARG A 140 2.61 -26.94 -26.03
C ARG A 140 2.12 -25.85 -25.09
N ILE A 141 2.10 -24.57 -25.48
CA ILE A 141 1.39 -23.53 -24.74
C ILE A 141 -0.13 -23.75 -24.77
N GLY A 142 -0.86 -23.08 -23.91
CA GLY A 142 -2.30 -23.28 -23.76
C GLY A 142 -3.11 -23.04 -25.04
N GLY A 143 -2.83 -21.96 -25.77
CA GLY A 143 -3.55 -21.62 -27.00
C GLY A 143 -2.89 -20.48 -27.78
N THR A 144 -3.52 -20.09 -28.87
CA THR A 144 -3.13 -18.94 -29.70
C THR A 144 -3.91 -17.71 -29.23
N GLY A 145 -3.23 -16.62 -28.92
CA GLY A 145 -3.87 -15.36 -28.50
C GLY A 145 -2.91 -14.39 -27.82
N VAL A 146 -3.45 -13.29 -27.36
CA VAL A 146 -2.74 -12.28 -26.60
C VAL A 146 -2.68 -12.73 -25.13
N ILE A 147 -1.50 -12.73 -24.54
CA ILE A 147 -1.32 -12.84 -23.10
C ILE A 147 -1.01 -11.48 -22.51
N VAL A 148 -1.40 -11.28 -21.27
CA VAL A 148 -1.13 -10.06 -20.50
C VAL A 148 -0.40 -10.45 -19.22
N TYR A 149 0.68 -9.77 -18.92
CA TYR A 149 1.41 -10.02 -17.68
C TYR A 149 1.92 -8.73 -17.06
N ARG A 150 2.02 -8.75 -15.74
CA ARG A 150 2.61 -7.68 -14.94
C ARG A 150 4.08 -7.95 -14.72
N VAL A 151 4.90 -6.90 -14.77
CA VAL A 151 6.31 -6.90 -14.40
C VAL A 151 6.51 -5.92 -13.26
N ASN A 152 7.04 -6.40 -12.14
CA ASN A 152 7.36 -5.59 -10.98
C ASN A 152 8.85 -5.24 -11.01
N LEU A 153 9.16 -3.99 -11.32
CA LEU A 153 10.52 -3.47 -11.50
C LEU A 153 11.29 -3.34 -10.17
N ASN A 154 10.59 -3.41 -9.03
CA ASN A 154 11.22 -3.40 -7.70
C ASN A 154 11.77 -4.78 -7.28
N VAL A 155 11.42 -5.84 -8.01
CA VAL A 155 11.96 -7.19 -7.73
C VAL A 155 13.28 -7.37 -8.43
N ASP A 156 14.36 -7.46 -7.65
CA ASP A 156 15.71 -7.66 -8.18
C ASP A 156 15.79 -8.92 -9.06
N GLY A 157 16.33 -8.76 -10.26
CA GLY A 157 16.44 -9.80 -11.27
C GLY A 157 15.09 -10.35 -11.77
N LEU A 158 13.94 -9.73 -11.45
CA LEU A 158 12.59 -10.13 -11.90
C LEU A 158 12.17 -11.56 -11.51
N THR A 159 12.82 -12.17 -10.55
CA THR A 159 12.60 -13.57 -10.14
C THR A 159 11.28 -13.76 -9.39
N ASN A 160 10.73 -14.98 -9.45
CA ASN A 160 9.56 -15.39 -8.67
C ASN A 160 9.91 -16.31 -7.48
N LEU A 161 11.18 -16.61 -7.26
CA LEU A 161 11.61 -17.70 -6.38
C LEU A 161 11.27 -17.55 -4.89
N ARG A 162 11.28 -16.35 -4.32
CA ARG A 162 11.28 -16.15 -2.85
C ARG A 162 10.03 -15.47 -2.30
N GLY A 163 8.86 -15.78 -2.86
CA GLY A 163 7.62 -15.14 -2.41
C GLY A 163 7.35 -13.78 -3.06
N TYR A 164 8.34 -13.16 -3.67
CA TYR A 164 8.17 -11.98 -4.52
C TYR A 164 7.70 -12.42 -5.91
N THR A 165 6.88 -11.62 -6.56
CA THR A 165 6.42 -11.89 -7.92
C THR A 165 6.97 -10.84 -8.86
N GLY A 166 8.10 -11.14 -9.50
CA GLY A 166 8.71 -10.28 -10.51
C GLY A 166 7.87 -10.22 -11.78
N ILE A 167 7.37 -11.39 -12.25
CA ILE A 167 6.50 -11.48 -13.43
C ILE A 167 5.29 -12.36 -13.12
N TYR A 168 4.08 -11.87 -13.45
CA TYR A 168 2.81 -12.57 -13.25
C TYR A 168 1.92 -12.50 -14.48
N VAL A 169 1.53 -13.66 -15.03
CA VAL A 169 0.63 -13.76 -16.18
C VAL A 169 -0.81 -13.78 -15.70
N PHE A 170 -1.62 -12.83 -16.16
CA PHE A 170 -3.06 -12.75 -15.87
C PHE A 170 -3.82 -13.86 -16.57
N ARG A 171 -4.79 -14.44 -15.89
CA ARG A 171 -5.54 -15.63 -16.31
C ARG A 171 -7.02 -15.51 -15.96
N PRO A 172 -7.92 -16.37 -16.51
CA PRO A 172 -9.29 -16.43 -16.04
C PRO A 172 -9.33 -16.58 -14.52
N GLN A 173 -10.21 -15.83 -13.87
CA GLN A 173 -10.38 -15.81 -12.41
C GLN A 173 -9.23 -15.16 -11.62
N SER A 174 -8.20 -14.61 -12.27
CA SER A 174 -7.22 -13.77 -11.56
C SER A 174 -7.92 -12.65 -10.81
N GLY A 175 -7.52 -12.44 -9.55
CA GLY A 175 -8.10 -11.42 -8.70
C GLY A 175 -9.43 -11.80 -8.03
N GLN A 176 -9.94 -13.03 -8.18
CA GLN A 176 -11.12 -13.49 -7.44
C GLN A 176 -10.78 -13.69 -5.95
N PRO A 177 -11.50 -13.08 -5.01
CA PRO A 177 -11.31 -13.31 -3.59
C PRO A 177 -11.46 -14.81 -3.25
N GLY A 178 -10.47 -15.35 -2.51
CA GLY A 178 -10.50 -16.74 -2.09
C GLY A 178 -10.27 -17.75 -3.21
N TYR A 179 -9.80 -17.32 -4.38
CA TYR A 179 -9.47 -18.21 -5.48
C TYR A 179 -8.36 -19.19 -5.06
N THR A 180 -8.69 -20.49 -5.11
CA THR A 180 -7.79 -21.61 -4.79
C THR A 180 -7.76 -22.65 -5.91
N GLY A 181 -8.06 -22.21 -7.14
CA GLY A 181 -8.23 -23.08 -8.29
C GLY A 181 -6.95 -23.83 -8.70
N ASN A 182 -7.06 -24.59 -9.78
CA ASN A 182 -5.91 -25.27 -10.37
C ASN A 182 -5.04 -24.25 -11.13
N GLU A 183 -4.07 -23.66 -10.45
CA GLU A 183 -3.18 -22.63 -10.97
C GLU A 183 -2.53 -23.00 -12.32
N ILE A 184 -2.26 -24.29 -12.55
CA ILE A 184 -1.66 -24.75 -13.80
C ILE A 184 -2.66 -24.67 -14.97
N LEU A 185 -3.89 -25.13 -14.78
CA LEU A 185 -4.92 -25.09 -15.83
C LEU A 185 -5.30 -23.65 -16.13
N ASP A 186 -5.47 -22.84 -15.10
CA ASP A 186 -5.90 -21.46 -15.29
C ASP A 186 -4.84 -20.62 -16.01
N VAL A 187 -3.57 -20.77 -15.67
CA VAL A 187 -2.49 -20.08 -16.38
C VAL A 187 -2.34 -20.56 -17.81
N SER A 188 -2.65 -21.82 -18.12
CA SER A 188 -2.67 -22.31 -19.51
C SER A 188 -3.77 -21.65 -20.34
N HIS A 189 -4.83 -21.16 -19.71
CA HIS A 189 -5.95 -20.45 -20.34
C HIS A 189 -5.78 -18.92 -20.37
N ALA A 190 -4.57 -18.41 -20.12
CA ALA A 190 -4.30 -16.97 -20.05
C ALA A 190 -4.43 -16.23 -21.38
N TYR A 191 -4.48 -16.92 -22.52
CA TYR A 191 -4.58 -16.31 -23.85
C TYR A 191 -5.97 -15.73 -24.14
N LEU A 192 -6.02 -14.66 -24.89
CA LEU A 192 -7.24 -13.96 -25.31
C LEU A 192 -7.26 -13.79 -26.84
N PRO A 193 -8.41 -13.95 -27.53
CA PRO A 193 -9.70 -14.33 -26.96
C PRO A 193 -9.70 -15.79 -26.49
N TYR A 194 -10.31 -16.03 -25.34
CA TYR A 194 -10.47 -17.37 -24.77
C TYR A 194 -11.94 -17.78 -24.81
N LYS A 195 -12.25 -18.94 -25.39
CA LYS A 195 -13.57 -19.53 -25.38
C LYS A 195 -13.66 -20.57 -24.27
N ASP A 196 -14.54 -20.32 -23.32
CA ASP A 196 -14.88 -21.29 -22.28
C ASP A 196 -15.85 -22.33 -22.86
N ASP A 197 -15.37 -23.55 -23.02
CA ASP A 197 -16.18 -24.66 -23.60
C ASP A 197 -17.35 -25.07 -22.68
N SER A 198 -17.26 -24.83 -21.37
CA SER A 198 -18.33 -25.16 -20.42
C SER A 198 -19.52 -24.20 -20.49
N THR A 199 -19.25 -22.94 -20.74
CA THR A 199 -20.27 -21.87 -20.82
C THR A 199 -20.57 -21.41 -22.24
N GLY A 200 -19.72 -21.74 -23.19
CA GLY A 200 -19.76 -21.27 -24.59
C GLY A 200 -19.44 -19.78 -24.74
N LYS A 201 -19.10 -19.08 -23.68
CA LYS A 201 -18.77 -17.64 -23.69
C LYS A 201 -17.34 -17.41 -24.17
N THR A 202 -17.16 -16.36 -24.95
CA THR A 202 -15.83 -15.90 -25.39
C THR A 202 -15.43 -14.68 -24.58
N ARG A 203 -14.25 -14.73 -23.97
CA ARG A 203 -13.63 -13.61 -23.28
C ARG A 203 -12.64 -12.95 -24.23
N SER A 204 -12.91 -11.71 -24.62
CA SER A 204 -12.07 -10.87 -25.50
C SER A 204 -11.77 -9.50 -24.90
N THR A 205 -12.01 -9.36 -23.60
CA THR A 205 -11.77 -8.15 -22.81
C THR A 205 -11.17 -8.53 -21.48
N ILE A 206 -10.25 -7.74 -20.96
CA ILE A 206 -9.66 -7.90 -19.63
C ILE A 206 -9.38 -6.52 -19.04
N GLY A 207 -9.49 -6.40 -17.72
CA GLY A 207 -9.35 -5.16 -16.99
C GLY A 207 -10.71 -4.50 -16.71
N SER A 208 -10.70 -3.42 -15.96
CA SER A 208 -11.87 -2.60 -15.68
C SER A 208 -11.48 -1.13 -15.73
N ALA A 209 -12.31 -0.33 -16.39
CA ALA A 209 -12.21 1.13 -16.36
C ALA A 209 -12.68 1.70 -15.00
N ASP A 210 -13.50 0.95 -14.26
CA ASP A 210 -13.94 1.32 -12.92
C ASP A 210 -12.90 0.87 -11.89
N MET A 211 -12.20 1.82 -11.31
CA MET A 211 -11.21 1.59 -10.26
C MET A 211 -11.80 0.93 -9.00
N ASN A 212 -13.11 0.98 -8.84
CA ASN A 212 -13.83 0.39 -7.73
C ASN A 212 -14.44 -0.98 -8.07
N ALA A 213 -14.29 -1.44 -9.32
CA ALA A 213 -14.74 -2.77 -9.70
C ALA A 213 -14.04 -3.81 -8.83
N THR A 214 -14.81 -4.80 -8.40
CA THR A 214 -14.25 -5.93 -7.66
C THR A 214 -13.25 -6.66 -8.55
N LEU A 215 -12.16 -7.15 -7.96
CA LEU A 215 -11.14 -7.94 -8.66
C LEU A 215 -11.71 -9.18 -9.39
N ALA A 216 -12.97 -9.51 -9.09
CA ALA A 216 -13.73 -10.61 -9.66
C ALA A 216 -13.88 -10.58 -11.20
N ASP A 217 -13.84 -9.41 -11.82
CA ASP A 217 -14.10 -9.25 -13.24
C ASP A 217 -12.84 -9.29 -14.13
N GLY A 218 -11.72 -9.78 -13.59
CA GLY A 218 -10.46 -9.89 -14.32
C GLY A 218 -9.75 -8.56 -14.47
N ALA A 219 -9.79 -7.71 -13.45
CA ALA A 219 -9.03 -6.47 -13.40
C ALA A 219 -7.53 -6.73 -13.56
N LEU A 220 -6.83 -5.84 -14.26
CA LEU A 220 -5.38 -5.81 -14.29
C LEU A 220 -4.88 -5.09 -13.05
N THR A 221 -4.46 -5.88 -12.06
CA THR A 221 -4.04 -5.36 -10.75
C THR A 221 -2.53 -5.24 -10.61
N PHE A 222 -2.09 -4.28 -9.83
CA PHE A 222 -0.74 -4.23 -9.32
C PHE A 222 -0.49 -5.33 -8.28
N SER A 223 0.75 -5.50 -7.84
CA SER A 223 1.12 -6.57 -6.91
C SER A 223 0.49 -6.44 -5.52
N ASP A 224 0.06 -5.24 -5.14
CA ASP A 224 -0.68 -4.98 -3.91
C ASP A 224 -2.20 -5.20 -4.03
N GLY A 225 -2.68 -5.64 -5.19
CA GLY A 225 -4.08 -5.91 -5.48
C GLY A 225 -4.89 -4.71 -5.95
N SER A 226 -4.35 -3.49 -5.96
CA SER A 226 -5.07 -2.32 -6.48
C SER A 226 -5.19 -2.37 -8.01
N ASN A 227 -6.27 -1.77 -8.53
CA ASN A 227 -6.56 -1.76 -9.96
C ASN A 227 -5.64 -0.79 -10.72
N SER A 228 -5.06 -1.22 -11.83
CA SER A 228 -4.24 -0.36 -12.69
C SER A 228 -5.04 0.64 -13.51
N GLY A 229 -6.35 0.46 -13.62
CA GLY A 229 -7.22 1.22 -14.53
C GLY A 229 -7.03 0.89 -16.01
N ILE A 230 -6.10 -0.01 -16.37
CA ILE A 230 -5.88 -0.42 -17.76
C ILE A 230 -6.97 -1.41 -18.18
N VAL A 231 -7.56 -1.18 -19.35
CA VAL A 231 -8.55 -2.07 -19.96
C VAL A 231 -8.13 -2.43 -21.36
N LEU A 232 -8.21 -3.71 -21.69
CA LEU A 232 -7.99 -4.24 -23.03
C LEU A 232 -9.32 -4.74 -23.57
N LYS A 233 -9.70 -4.27 -24.75
CA LYS A 233 -10.99 -4.57 -25.40
C LYS A 233 -10.79 -5.07 -26.82
N ASN A 234 -11.83 -5.69 -27.35
CA ASN A 234 -11.90 -6.10 -28.77
C ASN A 234 -10.70 -6.92 -29.21
N ILE A 235 -10.17 -7.76 -28.30
CA ILE A 235 -9.03 -8.61 -28.59
C ILE A 235 -9.44 -9.66 -29.63
N ALA A 236 -8.77 -9.64 -30.77
CA ALA A 236 -9.06 -10.53 -31.90
C ALA A 236 -7.78 -11.06 -32.54
N VAL A 237 -7.82 -12.30 -33.01
CA VAL A 237 -6.74 -12.94 -33.77
C VAL A 237 -7.15 -13.02 -35.22
N SER A 238 -6.25 -12.68 -36.16
CA SER A 238 -6.48 -12.77 -37.60
C SER A 238 -6.76 -14.21 -38.02
N ALA A 239 -7.49 -14.38 -39.11
CA ALA A 239 -7.89 -15.70 -39.60
C ALA A 239 -6.69 -16.60 -39.95
N ASP A 240 -5.60 -16.02 -40.42
CA ASP A 240 -4.34 -16.70 -40.73
C ASP A 240 -3.44 -16.88 -39.48
N LYS A 241 -3.88 -16.34 -38.35
CA LYS A 241 -3.14 -16.37 -37.06
C LYS A 241 -1.73 -15.75 -37.14
N GLN A 242 -1.53 -14.77 -38.01
CA GLN A 242 -0.25 -14.06 -38.07
C GLN A 242 -0.23 -12.84 -37.16
N GLN A 243 -1.40 -12.28 -36.86
CA GLN A 243 -1.53 -11.06 -36.08
C GLN A 243 -2.67 -11.15 -35.06
N ALA A 244 -2.57 -10.33 -34.03
CA ALA A 244 -3.67 -10.02 -33.13
C ALA A 244 -3.86 -8.50 -33.05
N THR A 245 -5.11 -8.08 -32.86
CA THR A 245 -5.48 -6.67 -32.68
C THR A 245 -6.19 -6.50 -31.33
N LEU A 246 -6.02 -5.34 -30.72
CA LEU A 246 -6.72 -4.99 -29.49
C LEU A 246 -6.81 -3.48 -29.33
N GLU A 247 -7.80 -3.04 -28.57
CA GLU A 247 -7.91 -1.68 -28.09
C GLU A 247 -7.43 -1.61 -26.65
N VAL A 248 -6.65 -0.59 -26.34
CA VAL A 248 -6.10 -0.33 -25.00
C VAL A 248 -6.67 0.98 -24.48
N GLU A 249 -7.26 0.94 -23.29
CA GLU A 249 -7.61 2.12 -22.51
C GLU A 249 -6.61 2.23 -21.35
N ILE A 250 -5.96 3.38 -21.24
CA ILE A 250 -5.04 3.70 -20.13
C ILE A 250 -5.60 4.91 -19.40
N PRO A 251 -5.78 4.82 -18.07
CA PRO A 251 -6.27 5.95 -17.31
C PRO A 251 -5.34 7.16 -17.48
N GLN A 252 -5.92 8.35 -17.53
CA GLN A 252 -5.13 9.56 -17.63
C GLN A 252 -4.83 10.10 -16.22
N LYS A 253 -3.67 10.68 -16.04
CA LYS A 253 -3.25 11.24 -14.75
C LYS A 253 -4.20 12.35 -14.26
N SER A 254 -4.79 13.09 -15.19
CA SER A 254 -5.81 14.10 -14.91
C SER A 254 -7.14 13.56 -14.39
N ASP A 255 -7.39 12.25 -14.56
CA ASP A 255 -8.61 11.60 -14.07
C ASP A 255 -8.52 11.30 -12.56
N TYR A 256 -7.34 11.46 -11.99
CA TYR A 256 -7.05 11.22 -10.58
C TYR A 256 -6.40 12.47 -10.00
N ASP A 257 -6.92 12.94 -8.89
CA ASP A 257 -6.35 14.07 -8.20
C ASP A 257 -4.90 13.78 -7.79
N LEU A 258 -4.02 14.71 -8.09
CA LEU A 258 -2.60 14.52 -7.93
C LEU A 258 -2.14 15.04 -6.58
N TRP A 259 -1.40 14.21 -5.87
CA TRP A 259 -0.68 14.65 -4.70
C TRP A 259 0.47 15.57 -5.06
N GLN A 260 0.45 16.78 -4.54
CA GLN A 260 1.54 17.74 -4.68
C GLN A 260 2.55 17.56 -3.56
N ASP A 261 3.83 17.34 -3.91
CA ASP A 261 4.90 17.35 -2.91
C ASP A 261 5.16 18.79 -2.44
N LEU A 262 5.08 19.00 -1.13
CA LEU A 262 5.31 20.32 -0.53
C LEU A 262 6.78 20.60 -0.25
N ASN A 263 7.70 19.71 -0.69
CA ASN A 263 9.13 19.90 -0.54
C ASN A 263 9.55 20.20 0.92
N TYR A 264 8.99 19.44 1.87
CA TYR A 264 9.42 19.53 3.26
C TYR A 264 10.89 19.09 3.36
N ALA A 265 11.81 20.05 3.32
CA ALA A 265 13.23 19.78 3.43
C ALA A 265 13.59 19.46 4.89
N ALA A 266 13.58 18.19 5.26
CA ALA A 266 14.17 17.74 6.52
C ALA A 266 15.68 18.03 6.51
N THR A 267 16.19 18.57 7.60
CA THR A 267 17.62 18.91 7.73
C THR A 267 18.50 17.73 8.20
N GLY A 268 17.90 16.54 8.31
CA GLY A 268 18.60 15.33 8.74
C GLY A 268 17.66 14.16 9.03
N ASN A 269 18.16 13.18 9.78
CA ASN A 269 17.40 11.98 10.11
C ASN A 269 16.15 12.30 10.91
N MET A 270 15.00 11.82 10.43
CA MET A 270 13.73 11.86 11.12
C MET A 270 13.62 10.66 12.07
N THR A 271 13.23 10.93 13.31
CA THR A 271 13.03 9.85 14.29
C THR A 271 11.57 9.41 14.32
N TYR A 272 10.64 10.37 14.16
CA TYR A 272 9.19 10.19 14.10
C TYR A 272 8.63 11.05 12.98
N GLY A 273 7.40 10.76 12.55
CA GLY A 273 6.72 11.52 11.51
C GLY A 273 6.44 12.96 11.89
N VAL A 274 5.99 13.73 10.91
CA VAL A 274 5.57 15.12 11.10
C VAL A 274 4.13 15.13 11.61
N THR A 275 3.89 15.72 12.78
CA THR A 275 2.54 15.98 13.27
C THR A 275 2.07 17.35 12.81
N MET A 276 0.79 17.45 12.44
CA MET A 276 0.23 18.63 11.80
C MET A 276 -1.05 19.12 12.47
N THR A 277 -1.30 20.40 12.42
CA THR A 277 -2.60 21.01 12.72
C THR A 277 -2.81 22.26 11.89
N GLU A 278 -4.08 22.60 11.66
CA GLU A 278 -4.49 23.83 10.98
C GLU A 278 -4.52 25.01 11.94
N VAL A 279 -4.00 26.17 11.50
CA VAL A 279 -4.10 27.45 12.20
C VAL A 279 -4.37 28.57 11.19
N ASP A 280 -5.57 29.12 11.18
CA ASP A 280 -5.99 30.25 10.34
C ASP A 280 -5.67 30.08 8.83
N GLY A 281 -5.89 28.87 8.32
CA GLY A 281 -5.65 28.51 6.93
C GLY A 281 -4.21 28.11 6.60
N ALA A 282 -3.29 28.14 7.55
CA ALA A 282 -1.93 27.65 7.43
C ALA A 282 -1.72 26.30 8.10
N LEU A 283 -0.78 25.51 7.60
CA LEU A 283 -0.40 24.23 8.18
C LEU A 283 0.77 24.42 9.15
N TYR A 284 0.56 24.11 10.42
CA TYR A 284 1.59 24.13 11.45
C TYR A 284 2.06 22.71 11.73
N THR A 285 3.37 22.51 11.83
CA THR A 285 3.98 21.19 11.97
C THR A 285 5.03 21.14 13.07
N VAL A 286 5.14 19.99 13.70
CA VAL A 286 6.24 19.64 14.60
C VAL A 286 6.84 18.31 14.17
N ALA A 287 8.15 18.24 14.15
CA ALA A 287 8.89 17.05 13.72
C ALA A 287 10.14 16.81 14.59
N ALA A 288 10.54 15.55 14.68
CA ALA A 288 11.79 15.15 15.33
C ALA A 288 12.90 15.01 14.29
N GLU A 289 13.73 16.03 14.16
CA GLU A 289 14.86 16.07 13.21
C GLU A 289 16.19 16.11 13.99
N ASN A 290 17.11 15.18 13.71
CA ASN A 290 18.44 15.11 14.35
C ASN A 290 18.38 15.16 15.89
N LYS A 291 17.43 14.46 16.50
CA LYS A 291 17.18 14.47 17.96
C LYS A 291 16.76 15.83 18.54
N LYS A 292 16.24 16.71 17.71
CA LYS A 292 15.67 18.00 18.11
C LYS A 292 14.23 18.09 17.61
N ILE A 293 13.42 18.88 18.31
CA ILE A 293 12.05 19.18 17.89
C ILE A 293 12.11 20.46 17.06
N ARG A 294 11.69 20.35 15.82
CA ARG A 294 11.61 21.46 14.87
C ARG A 294 10.16 21.84 14.62
N SER A 295 9.89 23.15 14.58
CA SER A 295 8.55 23.72 14.46
C SER A 295 8.47 24.58 13.22
N ARG A 296 7.67 24.17 12.23
CA ARG A 296 7.53 24.86 10.95
C ARG A 296 6.08 25.15 10.61
N LYS A 297 5.85 26.20 9.84
CA LYS A 297 4.57 26.45 9.18
C LYS A 297 4.72 26.45 7.66
N TYR A 298 3.71 25.96 6.99
CA TYR A 298 3.53 26.06 5.55
C TYR A 298 2.39 27.03 5.26
N GLU A 299 2.71 28.10 4.55
CA GLU A 299 1.79 29.15 4.21
C GLU A 299 2.20 29.80 2.88
N ASN A 300 1.26 30.07 1.98
CA ASN A 300 1.51 30.69 0.68
C ASN A 300 2.62 29.99 -0.15
N GLY A 301 2.65 28.65 -0.10
CA GLY A 301 3.61 27.84 -0.87
C GLY A 301 5.02 27.74 -0.27
N ALA A 302 5.26 28.24 0.94
CA ALA A 302 6.58 28.27 1.55
C ALA A 302 6.62 27.75 2.99
N TRP A 303 7.73 27.08 3.33
CA TRP A 303 8.04 26.64 4.69
C TRP A 303 8.84 27.69 5.45
N THR A 304 8.42 27.99 6.68
CA THR A 304 9.15 28.88 7.60
C THR A 304 9.17 28.29 9.01
N ASP A 305 10.27 28.48 9.74
CA ASP A 305 10.32 28.11 11.15
C ASP A 305 9.53 29.15 11.95
N PHE A 306 8.60 28.71 12.81
CA PHE A 306 7.80 29.62 13.64
C PHE A 306 8.28 29.67 15.10
N ALA A 307 9.01 28.65 15.55
CA ALA A 307 9.61 28.62 16.88
C ALA A 307 11.06 28.11 16.80
N PRO A 308 11.93 28.50 17.74
CA PRO A 308 13.28 27.95 17.85
C PRO A 308 13.26 26.43 18.06
N GLU A 309 14.28 25.76 17.52
CA GLU A 309 14.51 24.34 17.81
C GLU A 309 14.68 24.10 19.31
N ILE A 310 14.09 23.04 19.80
CA ILE A 310 14.27 22.61 21.19
C ILE A 310 14.95 21.25 21.27
N SER A 311 15.91 21.13 22.20
CA SER A 311 16.60 19.89 22.50
C SER A 311 15.92 19.23 23.69
N GLU A 312 14.91 18.43 23.43
CA GLU A 312 14.21 17.61 24.42
C GLU A 312 14.42 16.14 24.10
N ASN A 313 14.47 15.32 25.12
CA ASN A 313 14.48 13.87 24.94
C ASN A 313 13.06 13.40 24.69
N PHE A 314 12.78 12.85 23.51
CA PHE A 314 11.47 12.34 23.15
C PHE A 314 11.54 10.85 22.79
N ALA A 315 10.48 10.11 23.13
CA ALA A 315 10.36 8.66 22.95
C ALA A 315 9.05 8.25 22.25
N SER A 316 8.25 9.19 21.77
CA SER A 316 7.00 8.93 21.05
C SER A 316 6.77 9.97 19.95
N GLU A 317 5.77 9.71 19.12
CA GLU A 317 5.20 10.69 18.21
C GLU A 317 4.63 11.89 18.97
N PHE A 318 4.59 13.01 18.28
CA PHE A 318 4.00 14.23 18.82
C PHE A 318 2.50 14.27 18.54
N GLN A 319 1.78 14.95 19.45
CA GLN A 319 0.40 15.37 19.21
C GLN A 319 0.37 16.90 19.21
N LEU A 320 -0.37 17.49 18.27
CA LEU A 320 -0.44 18.94 18.10
C LEU A 320 -1.92 19.37 18.05
N ALA A 321 -2.25 20.41 18.81
CA ALA A 321 -3.61 20.95 18.84
C ALA A 321 -3.60 22.46 19.07
N ARG A 322 -4.53 23.18 18.44
CA ARG A 322 -4.73 24.61 18.63
C ARG A 322 -5.91 24.90 19.56
N GLN A 323 -5.74 25.77 20.54
CA GLN A 323 -6.83 26.35 21.31
C GLN A 323 -6.68 27.87 21.40
N GLY A 324 -7.55 28.61 20.76
CA GLY A 324 -7.47 30.07 20.68
C GLY A 324 -6.15 30.56 20.05
N SER A 325 -5.44 31.42 20.74
CA SER A 325 -4.10 31.90 20.35
C SER A 325 -2.94 31.00 20.75
N ASN A 326 -3.22 29.81 21.26
CA ASN A 326 -2.18 28.89 21.74
C ASN A 326 -2.12 27.63 20.89
N LEU A 327 -0.91 27.21 20.57
CA LEU A 327 -0.60 25.92 20.03
C LEU A 327 -0.01 25.05 21.13
N TYR A 328 -0.48 23.82 21.24
CA TYR A 328 -0.02 22.85 22.25
C TYR A 328 0.57 21.62 21.60
N MET A 329 1.65 21.13 22.17
CA MET A 329 2.35 19.91 21.77
C MET A 329 2.44 18.97 22.96
N ALA A 330 2.09 17.69 22.73
CA ALA A 330 2.26 16.64 23.74
C ALA A 330 3.09 15.48 23.17
N PHE A 331 3.93 14.87 24.02
CA PHE A 331 4.77 13.71 23.67
C PHE A 331 5.24 12.98 24.92
N ASN A 332 5.74 11.75 24.78
CA ASN A 332 6.46 11.06 25.85
C ASN A 332 7.96 11.32 25.73
N ASP A 333 8.62 11.59 26.86
CA ASP A 333 10.06 11.70 26.91
C ASP A 333 10.76 10.34 27.17
N THR A 334 12.07 10.30 26.99
CA THR A 334 12.87 9.08 27.22
C THR A 334 12.98 8.66 28.67
N ASN A 335 12.55 9.50 29.61
CA ASN A 335 12.49 9.18 31.04
C ASN A 335 11.14 8.57 31.46
N GLY A 336 10.24 8.35 30.49
CA GLY A 336 8.90 7.81 30.73
C GLY A 336 7.93 8.83 31.32
N ALA A 337 8.10 10.11 31.02
CA ALA A 337 7.15 11.15 31.41
C ALA A 337 6.36 11.65 30.16
N ALA A 338 5.08 11.96 30.35
CA ALA A 338 4.30 12.67 29.33
C ALA A 338 4.49 14.18 29.51
N ARG A 339 4.87 14.84 28.43
CA ARG A 339 5.14 16.27 28.37
C ARG A 339 4.02 17.00 27.64
N LEU A 340 3.60 18.14 28.17
CA LEU A 340 2.72 19.09 27.51
C LEU A 340 3.43 20.45 27.45
N MET A 341 3.56 20.97 26.24
CA MET A 341 4.18 22.27 25.97
C MET A 341 3.20 23.19 25.26
N ARG A 342 3.37 24.51 25.41
CA ARG A 342 2.54 25.56 24.82
C ARG A 342 3.42 26.54 24.04
N TYR A 343 2.93 26.97 22.89
CA TYR A 343 3.47 28.10 22.11
C TYR A 343 2.38 29.16 21.93
N ASP A 344 2.73 30.42 22.15
CA ASP A 344 1.82 31.56 21.98
C ASP A 344 1.91 32.08 20.53
N LEU A 345 0.86 31.86 19.75
CA LEU A 345 0.80 32.25 18.34
C LEU A 345 0.82 33.77 18.13
N THR A 346 0.42 34.56 19.14
CA THR A 346 0.35 36.04 19.06
C THR A 346 1.66 36.67 19.52
N ALA A 347 2.18 36.21 20.66
CA ALA A 347 3.42 36.74 21.23
C ALA A 347 4.68 36.19 20.56
N GLY A 348 4.57 34.98 19.97
CA GLY A 348 5.72 34.26 19.46
C GLY A 348 6.64 33.74 20.57
N GLY A 349 7.92 33.62 20.27
CA GLY A 349 8.95 33.21 21.25
C GLY A 349 9.30 31.73 21.17
N SER A 350 9.34 31.02 22.31
CA SER A 350 9.71 29.60 22.41
C SER A 350 8.60 28.78 23.04
N TRP A 351 8.64 27.46 22.80
CA TRP A 351 7.80 26.51 23.50
C TRP A 351 8.04 26.56 25.02
N GLN A 352 6.96 26.58 25.80
CA GLN A 352 6.99 26.62 27.26
C GLN A 352 6.33 25.38 27.85
N ALA A 353 6.94 24.81 28.88
CA ALA A 353 6.38 23.66 29.59
C ALA A 353 5.10 24.07 30.35
N VAL A 354 4.05 23.26 30.20
CA VAL A 354 2.77 23.41 30.91
C VAL A 354 2.62 22.33 31.96
N ARG A 355 2.86 21.08 31.58
CA ARG A 355 2.69 19.93 32.48
C ARG A 355 3.69 18.82 32.17
N THR A 356 4.16 18.17 33.23
CA THR A 356 4.86 16.89 33.19
C THR A 356 4.05 15.89 34.00
N VAL A 357 3.81 14.71 33.45
CA VAL A 357 3.20 13.58 34.13
C VAL A 357 4.24 12.48 34.20
N ASP A 358 4.78 12.24 35.38
CA ASP A 358 5.81 11.22 35.60
C ASP A 358 5.22 9.80 35.55
N ASN A 359 6.07 8.81 35.25
CA ASN A 359 5.68 7.41 35.11
C ASN A 359 4.55 7.20 34.07
N ALA A 360 4.54 8.02 33.03
CA ALA A 360 3.61 7.85 31.93
C ALA A 360 4.04 6.64 31.09
N GLY A 361 3.08 5.82 30.72
CA GLY A 361 3.26 4.80 29.68
C GLY A 361 3.44 5.43 28.31
N THR A 362 3.65 4.61 27.32
CA THR A 362 3.73 5.08 25.93
C THR A 362 2.36 5.53 25.41
N GLY A 363 2.31 6.72 24.83
CA GLY A 363 1.17 7.27 24.13
C GLY A 363 0.45 8.38 24.89
N VAL A 364 0.37 9.52 24.22
CA VAL A 364 -0.42 10.69 24.62
C VAL A 364 -1.44 10.99 23.54
N SER A 365 -2.57 11.56 23.91
CA SER A 365 -3.56 12.07 22.97
C SER A 365 -3.96 13.49 23.38
N LEU A 366 -4.00 14.40 22.39
CA LEU A 366 -4.29 15.80 22.62
C LEU A 366 -5.36 16.27 21.62
N ARG A 367 -6.45 16.86 22.11
CA ARG A 367 -7.54 17.31 21.23
C ARG A 367 -8.35 18.44 21.83
N VAL A 368 -8.80 19.35 20.97
CA VAL A 368 -9.80 20.37 21.33
C VAL A 368 -11.19 19.79 21.12
N ILE A 369 -12.03 19.84 22.14
CA ILE A 369 -13.37 19.30 22.16
C ILE A 369 -14.30 20.33 22.84
N GLY A 370 -15.33 20.78 22.12
CA GLY A 370 -16.22 21.82 22.61
C GLY A 370 -15.49 23.14 23.02
N GLY A 371 -14.43 23.50 22.28
CA GLY A 371 -13.58 24.68 22.54
C GLY A 371 -12.62 24.56 23.72
N LYS A 372 -12.60 23.44 24.41
CA LYS A 372 -11.66 23.13 25.51
C LYS A 372 -10.60 22.14 25.06
N LEU A 373 -9.37 22.34 25.49
CA LEU A 373 -8.29 21.41 25.22
C LEU A 373 -8.26 20.29 26.27
N TYR A 374 -8.17 19.08 25.80
CA TYR A 374 -8.00 17.88 26.64
C TYR A 374 -6.74 17.14 26.25
N MET A 375 -6.07 16.63 27.28
CA MET A 375 -4.95 15.70 27.13
C MET A 375 -5.28 14.41 27.85
N ALA A 376 -5.01 13.28 27.21
CA ALA A 376 -5.07 11.97 27.85
C ALA A 376 -3.70 11.30 27.78
N CYS A 377 -3.30 10.65 28.85
CA CYS A 377 -2.10 9.82 28.89
C CYS A 377 -2.33 8.60 29.79
N ILE A 378 -1.42 7.64 29.67
CA ILE A 378 -1.36 6.48 30.54
C ILE A 378 -0.37 6.78 31.64
N THR A 379 -0.71 6.43 32.88
CA THR A 379 0.22 6.45 34.01
C THR A 379 0.41 5.04 34.53
N ASN A 380 1.66 4.69 34.82
CA ASN A 380 2.00 3.40 35.42
C ASN A 380 2.08 3.55 36.95
N ARG A 381 1.27 2.79 37.64
CA ARG A 381 1.22 2.78 39.10
C ARG A 381 1.59 1.41 39.64
N GLN A 382 2.52 1.37 40.55
CA GLN A 382 2.91 0.16 41.28
C GLN A 382 2.23 0.09 42.63
N VAL A 383 1.56 -1.01 42.93
CA VAL A 383 0.98 -1.30 44.24
C VAL A 383 1.49 -2.66 44.70
N GLY A 384 2.42 -2.68 45.63
CA GLY A 384 3.14 -3.89 46.01
C GLY A 384 3.98 -4.43 44.87
N TYR A 385 3.73 -5.66 44.45
CA TYR A 385 4.38 -6.30 43.28
C TYR A 385 3.57 -6.18 41.96
N MET A 386 2.40 -5.54 42.01
CA MET A 386 1.52 -5.42 40.85
C MET A 386 1.67 -4.05 40.18
N TYR A 387 1.68 -4.06 38.86
CA TYR A 387 1.66 -2.85 38.03
C TYR A 387 0.27 -2.64 37.44
N TYR A 388 -0.23 -1.44 37.54
CA TYR A 388 -1.52 -1.01 36.98
C TYR A 388 -1.28 0.13 35.99
N ASN A 389 -2.04 0.13 34.91
CA ASN A 389 -2.10 1.24 33.98
C ASN A 389 -3.37 2.02 34.24
N ASP A 390 -3.22 3.30 34.51
CA ASP A 390 -4.35 4.21 34.73
C ASP A 390 -4.41 5.19 33.55
N LEU A 391 -5.60 5.39 32.97
CA LEU A 391 -5.85 6.45 31.99
C LEU A 391 -6.16 7.75 32.73
N LEU A 392 -5.34 8.76 32.54
CA LEU A 392 -5.54 10.11 33.09
C LEU A 392 -6.09 11.02 32.02
N LEU A 393 -7.20 11.69 32.32
CA LEU A 393 -7.75 12.78 31.51
C LEU A 393 -7.52 14.11 32.21
N MET A 394 -6.98 15.07 31.47
CA MET A 394 -6.75 16.44 31.93
C MET A 394 -7.49 17.43 31.02
N GLN A 395 -7.98 18.51 31.61
CA GLN A 395 -8.38 19.71 30.87
C GLN A 395 -7.28 20.75 30.95
N VAL A 396 -6.96 21.36 29.83
CA VAL A 396 -5.90 22.37 29.72
C VAL A 396 -6.53 23.74 29.45
N ASP A 397 -6.08 24.74 30.21
CA ASP A 397 -6.47 26.14 30.05
C ASP A 397 -5.26 27.04 30.18
N GLY A 398 -4.83 27.62 29.08
CA GLY A 398 -3.61 28.45 29.04
C GLY A 398 -2.36 27.70 29.50
N THR A 399 -1.85 28.06 30.65
CA THR A 399 -0.64 27.46 31.26
C THR A 399 -0.97 26.43 32.34
N THR A 400 -2.24 26.12 32.56
CA THR A 400 -2.69 25.21 33.61
C THR A 400 -3.31 23.96 33.01
N ALA A 401 -2.89 22.79 33.52
CA ALA A 401 -3.52 21.51 33.22
C ALA A 401 -4.08 20.92 34.51
N THR A 402 -5.39 20.69 34.52
CA THR A 402 -6.12 20.18 35.70
C THR A 402 -6.54 18.74 35.45
N ASP A 403 -6.15 17.84 36.34
CA ASP A 403 -6.56 16.45 36.29
C ASP A 403 -8.06 16.36 36.59
N LEU A 404 -8.81 15.73 35.66
CA LEU A 404 -10.25 15.56 35.79
C LEU A 404 -10.61 14.21 36.39
N SER A 405 -10.05 13.14 35.85
CA SER A 405 -10.34 11.79 36.30
C SER A 405 -9.24 10.82 35.90
N THR A 406 -9.17 9.73 36.65
CA THR A 406 -8.36 8.55 36.37
C THR A 406 -9.26 7.35 36.16
N TYR A 407 -9.03 6.56 35.13
CA TYR A 407 -9.70 5.29 34.90
C TYR A 407 -8.68 4.16 34.99
N VAL A 408 -8.89 3.22 35.89
CA VAL A 408 -7.98 2.08 36.10
C VAL A 408 -8.22 1.05 34.99
N THR A 409 -7.17 0.70 34.27
CA THR A 409 -7.19 -0.35 33.25
C THR A 409 -6.35 -1.54 33.70
N GLY A 410 -6.73 -2.75 33.37
CA GLY A 410 -5.93 -3.95 33.68
C GLY A 410 -4.73 -4.08 32.75
N THR A 411 -5.01 -4.28 31.46
CA THR A 411 -4.00 -4.35 30.40
C THR A 411 -4.37 -3.36 29.31
N PHE A 412 -3.36 -2.71 28.79
CA PHE A 412 -3.47 -1.69 27.78
C PHE A 412 -2.50 -1.98 26.63
N ILE A 413 -2.96 -1.83 25.40
CA ILE A 413 -2.14 -2.01 24.20
C ILE A 413 -2.33 -0.80 23.30
N GLY A 414 -1.23 -0.10 23.02
CA GLY A 414 -1.20 1.02 22.08
C GLY A 414 -1.63 2.36 22.69
N GLN A 415 -1.70 3.37 21.85
CA GLN A 415 -1.95 4.76 22.22
C GLN A 415 -3.46 5.02 22.43
N PRO A 416 -3.88 5.71 23.51
CA PRO A 416 -5.26 6.15 23.65
C PRO A 416 -5.57 7.20 22.59
N LYS A 417 -6.79 7.16 22.05
CA LYS A 417 -7.28 8.17 21.10
C LYS A 417 -8.40 8.97 21.72
N LEU A 418 -8.20 10.31 21.79
CA LEU A 418 -9.25 11.25 22.14
C LEU A 418 -10.07 11.60 20.89
N VAL A 419 -11.37 11.57 21.01
CA VAL A 419 -12.31 11.97 19.96
C VAL A 419 -13.50 12.75 20.56
N ASP A 420 -14.04 13.70 19.79
CA ASP A 420 -15.25 14.42 20.18
C ASP A 420 -16.49 13.62 19.75
N PHE A 421 -17.26 13.14 20.71
CA PHE A 421 -18.56 12.52 20.46
C PHE A 421 -19.59 13.02 21.50
N GLY A 422 -19.95 14.31 21.34
CA GLY A 422 -20.80 15.02 22.30
C GLY A 422 -20.11 15.16 23.66
N GLY A 423 -18.79 15.38 23.63
CA GLY A 423 -17.85 15.48 24.74
C GLY A 423 -16.63 14.60 24.59
N PRO A 424 -15.68 14.68 25.54
CA PRO A 424 -14.44 13.89 25.45
C PRO A 424 -14.70 12.40 25.55
N CYS A 425 -14.37 11.67 24.50
CA CYS A 425 -14.37 10.22 24.48
C CYS A 425 -12.94 9.69 24.30
N LEU A 426 -12.63 8.61 24.99
CA LEU A 426 -11.35 7.89 24.93
C LEU A 426 -11.56 6.49 24.39
N LEU A 427 -10.81 6.13 23.35
CA LEU A 427 -10.79 4.78 22.82
C LEU A 427 -9.39 4.19 22.96
N TYR A 428 -9.32 2.92 23.32
CA TYR A 428 -8.07 2.17 23.40
C TYR A 428 -8.29 0.68 23.19
N ARG A 429 -7.24 -0.05 22.86
CA ARG A 429 -7.26 -1.51 22.75
C ARG A 429 -6.84 -2.13 24.08
N SER A 430 -7.67 -3.04 24.60
CA SER A 430 -7.34 -3.85 25.79
C SER A 430 -6.49 -5.08 25.43
N GLY A 431 -5.98 -5.79 26.45
CA GLY A 431 -5.12 -6.96 26.29
C GLY A 431 -5.71 -8.12 25.48
N ASN A 432 -7.04 -8.22 25.37
CA ASN A 432 -7.75 -9.22 24.56
C ASN A 432 -8.12 -8.71 23.16
N SER A 433 -7.43 -7.68 22.69
CA SER A 433 -7.73 -6.99 21.43
C SER A 433 -9.11 -6.36 21.35
N VAL A 434 -9.81 -6.22 22.45
CA VAL A 434 -11.12 -5.55 22.54
C VAL A 434 -10.90 -4.05 22.53
N ILE A 435 -11.71 -3.34 21.74
CA ILE A 435 -11.73 -1.88 21.73
C ILE A 435 -12.64 -1.38 22.83
N THR A 436 -12.06 -0.75 23.82
CA THR A 436 -12.79 -0.11 24.91
C THR A 436 -13.03 1.35 24.59
N ALA A 437 -14.28 1.79 24.67
CA ALA A 437 -14.69 3.16 24.46
C ALA A 437 -15.32 3.73 25.76
N LEU A 438 -14.78 4.87 26.19
CA LEU A 438 -15.17 5.57 27.43
C LEU A 438 -15.59 6.99 27.08
N LYS A 439 -16.68 7.48 27.65
CA LYS A 439 -17.13 8.87 27.55
C LYS A 439 -16.98 9.57 28.90
N TRP A 440 -16.48 10.79 28.89
CA TRP A 440 -16.42 11.65 30.07
C TRP A 440 -17.78 12.31 30.31
N SER A 441 -18.45 12.02 31.42
CA SER A 441 -19.76 12.58 31.78
C SER A 441 -19.71 13.97 32.42
N GLY A 442 -18.50 14.48 32.70
CA GLY A 442 -18.25 15.67 33.49
C GLY A 442 -17.77 15.37 34.93
N THR A 443 -17.97 14.16 35.41
CA THR A 443 -17.58 13.70 36.75
C THR A 443 -16.89 12.35 36.76
N ALA A 444 -17.20 11.47 35.79
CA ALA A 444 -16.65 10.12 35.70
C ALA A 444 -16.59 9.64 34.26
N PHE A 445 -15.81 8.60 34.01
CA PHE A 445 -15.84 7.86 32.76
C PHE A 445 -16.99 6.85 32.76
N GLU A 446 -17.75 6.84 31.68
CA GLU A 446 -18.81 5.89 31.40
C GLU A 446 -18.42 5.04 30.19
N LYS A 447 -18.41 3.70 30.36
CA LYS A 447 -18.12 2.78 29.26
C LYS A 447 -19.33 2.67 28.33
N PHE A 448 -19.09 2.80 27.03
CA PHE A 448 -20.12 2.62 25.99
C PHE A 448 -19.75 1.58 24.91
N SER A 449 -18.61 0.92 25.07
CA SER A 449 -18.29 -0.26 24.23
C SER A 449 -18.98 -1.51 24.77
N ASP A 450 -19.37 -2.40 23.88
CA ASP A 450 -20.05 -3.67 24.17
C ASP A 450 -19.10 -4.89 24.10
N ASP A 451 -17.79 -4.65 23.93
CA ASP A 451 -16.73 -5.65 23.81
C ASP A 451 -16.85 -6.57 22.57
N THR A 452 -17.75 -6.28 21.64
CA THR A 452 -17.88 -7.02 20.37
C THR A 452 -16.86 -6.56 19.33
N VAL A 453 -16.43 -5.30 19.41
CA VAL A 453 -15.44 -4.72 18.49
C VAL A 453 -14.05 -5.15 18.89
N LYS A 454 -13.39 -5.92 18.02
CA LYS A 454 -12.05 -6.48 18.24
C LYS A 454 -11.16 -6.27 17.02
N GLY A 455 -9.86 -6.12 17.24
CA GLY A 455 -8.87 -5.98 16.18
C GLY A 455 -7.70 -5.10 16.55
N ASN A 456 -6.80 -4.89 15.59
CA ASN A 456 -5.80 -3.85 15.70
C ASN A 456 -6.49 -2.51 15.49
N PHE A 457 -6.41 -1.62 16.47
CA PHE A 457 -7.01 -0.30 16.39
C PHE A 457 -5.99 0.68 15.82
N TYR A 458 -6.31 1.26 14.67
CA TYR A 458 -5.45 2.23 14.02
C TYR A 458 -5.88 3.66 14.29
N ASP A 459 -7.10 4.03 13.95
CA ASP A 459 -7.56 5.41 14.09
C ASP A 459 -9.08 5.51 14.27
N VAL A 460 -9.55 6.71 14.70
CA VAL A 460 -10.95 7.03 14.93
C VAL A 460 -11.28 8.46 14.54
N ILE A 461 -12.44 8.63 13.92
CA ILE A 461 -13.03 9.94 13.61
C ILE A 461 -14.50 10.00 14.00
N SER A 462 -14.93 11.19 14.38
CA SER A 462 -16.35 11.51 14.59
C SER A 462 -16.88 12.32 13.41
N SER A 463 -17.94 11.87 12.78
CA SER A 463 -18.58 12.57 11.68
C SER A 463 -20.06 12.23 11.61
N GLY A 464 -20.91 13.23 11.33
CA GLY A 464 -22.36 13.05 11.17
C GLY A 464 -23.06 12.40 12.37
N GLY A 465 -22.56 12.65 13.60
CA GLY A 465 -23.11 12.05 14.83
C GLY A 465 -22.77 10.58 15.03
N LYS A 466 -21.78 10.07 14.31
CA LYS A 466 -21.26 8.69 14.42
C LYS A 466 -19.77 8.69 14.70
N LEU A 467 -19.26 7.59 15.27
CA LEU A 467 -17.84 7.30 15.33
C LEU A 467 -17.51 6.26 14.27
N TYR A 468 -16.39 6.46 13.59
CA TYR A 468 -15.84 5.52 12.61
C TYR A 468 -14.43 5.11 13.05
N LEU A 469 -14.22 3.82 13.21
CA LEU A 469 -12.95 3.23 13.61
C LEU A 469 -12.39 2.43 12.44
N SER A 470 -11.09 2.53 12.22
CA SER A 470 -10.36 1.62 11.35
C SER A 470 -9.70 0.52 12.19
N LEU A 471 -9.99 -0.72 11.83
CA LEU A 471 -9.51 -1.91 12.51
C LEU A 471 -8.74 -2.77 11.53
N GLY A 472 -7.53 -3.18 11.92
CA GLY A 472 -6.72 -4.11 11.14
C GLY A 472 -6.90 -5.55 11.59
N GLY A 473 -6.79 -6.44 10.61
CA GLY A 473 -6.78 -7.88 10.77
C GLY A 473 -5.98 -8.48 9.62
N SER A 474 -6.53 -9.45 8.89
CA SER A 474 -6.05 -9.86 7.57
C SER A 474 -6.30 -8.76 6.54
N THR A 475 -7.37 -8.03 6.71
CA THR A 475 -7.81 -6.88 5.89
C THR A 475 -8.37 -5.79 6.78
N LEU A 476 -8.51 -4.59 6.25
CA LEU A 476 -9.11 -3.44 6.91
C LEU A 476 -10.61 -3.65 7.09
N GLN A 477 -11.09 -3.43 8.30
CA GLN A 477 -12.50 -3.42 8.63
C GLN A 477 -12.85 -2.09 9.32
N THR A 478 -14.07 -1.61 9.14
CA THR A 478 -14.59 -0.46 9.90
C THR A 478 -15.50 -0.93 11.02
N ALA A 479 -15.43 -0.25 12.17
CA ALA A 479 -16.46 -0.34 13.19
C ALA A 479 -17.15 1.03 13.32
N ILE A 480 -18.47 1.02 13.37
CA ILE A 480 -19.28 2.25 13.42
C ILE A 480 -20.11 2.23 14.68
N TYR A 481 -20.08 3.32 15.43
CA TYR A 481 -20.98 3.58 16.55
C TYR A 481 -21.97 4.67 16.16
N ASP A 482 -23.26 4.37 16.19
CA ASP A 482 -24.34 5.30 15.78
C ASP A 482 -24.91 6.15 16.92
N GLY A 483 -24.34 6.05 18.11
CA GLY A 483 -24.81 6.68 19.34
C GLY A 483 -25.56 5.70 20.26
N SER A 484 -25.87 4.50 19.78
CA SER A 484 -26.58 3.46 20.54
C SER A 484 -25.93 2.10 20.40
N ASN A 485 -25.56 1.72 19.17
CA ASN A 485 -25.04 0.39 18.85
C ASN A 485 -23.74 0.46 18.04
N TRP A 486 -22.91 -0.56 18.23
CA TRP A 486 -21.75 -0.82 17.40
C TRP A 486 -22.12 -1.74 16.24
N THR A 487 -21.66 -1.41 15.05
CA THR A 487 -21.84 -2.23 13.84
C THR A 487 -20.47 -2.41 13.17
N LEU A 488 -20.13 -3.65 12.84
CA LEU A 488 -18.95 -3.94 12.02
C LEU A 488 -19.35 -3.80 10.55
N GLY A 489 -18.58 -3.02 9.82
CA GLY A 489 -18.69 -2.93 8.36
C GLY A 489 -18.21 -4.22 7.68
N PRO A 490 -18.47 -4.36 6.39
CA PRO A 490 -17.95 -5.48 5.60
C PRO A 490 -16.43 -5.46 5.59
N ASP A 491 -15.84 -6.61 5.29
CA ASP A 491 -14.42 -6.70 4.97
C ASP A 491 -14.14 -5.89 3.69
N SER A 492 -13.20 -4.96 3.77
CA SER A 492 -12.90 -4.07 2.64
C SER A 492 -12.04 -4.74 1.55
N GLY A 493 -11.43 -5.89 1.83
CA GLY A 493 -10.40 -6.48 0.97
C GLY A 493 -9.07 -5.71 0.95
N ILE A 494 -8.97 -4.58 1.67
CA ILE A 494 -7.78 -3.73 1.70
C ILE A 494 -6.83 -4.25 2.78
N THR A 495 -5.61 -4.57 2.41
CA THR A 495 -4.54 -4.91 3.36
C THR A 495 -3.82 -3.63 3.78
N CYS A 496 -3.76 -3.33 5.07
CA CYS A 496 -3.07 -2.13 5.56
C CYS A 496 -2.36 -2.37 6.90
N GLY A 497 -1.29 -1.59 7.13
CA GLY A 497 -0.53 -1.55 8.39
C GLY A 497 -0.89 -0.36 9.27
N GLU A 498 -1.19 0.77 8.67
CA GLU A 498 -1.61 2.01 9.34
C GLU A 498 -2.70 2.71 8.56
N THR A 499 -3.51 3.51 9.25
CA THR A 499 -4.55 4.34 8.64
C THR A 499 -4.65 5.69 9.34
N ALA A 500 -5.12 6.70 8.60
CA ALA A 500 -5.53 7.98 9.15
C ALA A 500 -6.87 8.41 8.56
N TRP A 501 -7.84 8.67 9.41
CA TRP A 501 -9.11 9.25 9.02
C TRP A 501 -9.03 10.77 8.86
N THR A 502 -9.73 11.30 7.88
CA THR A 502 -9.91 12.74 7.70
C THR A 502 -11.27 13.07 7.11
N THR A 503 -11.63 14.33 7.09
CA THR A 503 -12.85 14.82 6.41
C THR A 503 -12.49 15.92 5.43
N LEU A 504 -13.20 15.95 4.31
CA LEU A 504 -13.05 17.00 3.32
C LEU A 504 -14.43 17.31 2.72
N GLY A 505 -14.84 18.56 2.74
CA GLY A 505 -16.18 18.97 2.25
C GLY A 505 -17.33 18.22 2.91
N GLY A 506 -17.15 17.72 4.14
CA GLY A 506 -18.14 16.89 4.86
C GLY A 506 -18.15 15.41 4.50
N ALA A 507 -17.39 14.98 3.51
CA ALA A 507 -17.18 13.57 3.18
C ALA A 507 -16.07 12.97 4.04
N LEU A 508 -16.18 11.66 4.32
CA LEU A 508 -15.16 10.90 5.05
C LEU A 508 -14.13 10.34 4.09
N TYR A 509 -12.87 10.46 4.48
CA TYR A 509 -11.73 9.89 3.78
C TYR A 509 -10.86 9.08 4.72
N LEU A 510 -10.30 8.00 4.20
CA LEU A 510 -9.32 7.17 4.88
C LEU A 510 -8.06 7.10 4.03
N VAL A 511 -6.95 7.44 4.64
CA VAL A 511 -5.63 7.15 4.06
C VAL A 511 -5.17 5.82 4.66
N ALA A 512 -4.75 4.89 3.82
CA ALA A 512 -4.29 3.57 4.23
C ALA A 512 -2.88 3.31 3.70
N SER A 513 -1.99 2.84 4.59
CA SER A 513 -0.66 2.35 4.26
C SER A 513 -0.67 0.83 4.30
N PRO A 514 -0.34 0.13 3.22
CA PRO A 514 -0.30 -1.32 3.24
C PRO A 514 0.82 -1.89 4.11
N ASN A 515 0.64 -3.14 4.53
CA ASN A 515 1.51 -3.84 5.49
C ASN A 515 2.69 -4.57 4.82
N THR A 516 3.11 -4.16 3.62
CA THR A 516 4.17 -4.82 2.86
C THR A 516 5.29 -3.85 2.50
N GLU A 517 6.53 -4.38 2.35
CA GLU A 517 7.70 -3.59 1.96
C GLU A 517 7.54 -2.88 0.59
N SER A 518 6.61 -3.33 -0.23
CA SER A 518 6.25 -2.74 -1.52
C SER A 518 4.95 -1.94 -1.47
N GLY A 519 4.51 -1.53 -0.28
CA GLY A 519 3.21 -0.93 -0.07
C GLY A 519 3.09 0.50 -0.55
N ASN A 520 1.90 0.84 -1.07
CA ASN A 520 1.55 2.16 -1.52
C ASN A 520 0.54 2.80 -0.57
N LEU A 521 0.72 4.09 -0.35
CA LEU A 521 -0.26 4.88 0.36
C LEU A 521 -1.44 5.15 -0.56
N LEU A 522 -2.65 4.85 -0.10
CA LEU A 522 -3.88 5.01 -0.88
C LEU A 522 -4.86 5.90 -0.15
N LEU A 523 -5.52 6.78 -0.87
CA LEU A 523 -6.64 7.58 -0.38
C LEU A 523 -7.95 6.92 -0.79
N TYR A 524 -8.84 6.72 0.16
CA TYR A 524 -10.18 6.20 -0.06
C TYR A 524 -11.22 7.18 0.44
N ARG A 525 -12.20 7.47 -0.39
CA ARG A 525 -13.46 8.03 0.07
C ARG A 525 -14.31 6.93 0.68
N TYR A 526 -14.88 7.18 1.84
CA TYR A 526 -15.73 6.24 2.53
C TYR A 526 -17.20 6.70 2.49
N ASP A 527 -18.08 5.85 1.98
CA ASP A 527 -19.51 6.08 1.96
C ASP A 527 -20.27 4.78 2.26
N ASN A 528 -21.08 4.80 3.32
CA ASN A 528 -22.02 3.74 3.71
C ASN A 528 -21.43 2.30 3.68
N GLY A 529 -20.20 2.12 4.12
CA GLY A 529 -19.53 0.82 4.19
C GLY A 529 -18.66 0.49 2.96
N THR A 530 -18.64 1.36 1.96
CA THR A 530 -17.86 1.18 0.74
C THR A 530 -16.65 2.13 0.72
N PHE A 531 -15.49 1.59 0.37
CA PHE A 531 -14.29 2.36 0.11
C PHE A 531 -14.11 2.54 -1.39
N THR A 532 -14.07 3.78 -1.84
CA THR A 532 -13.80 4.16 -3.21
C THR A 532 -12.41 4.78 -3.25
N GLN A 533 -11.48 4.17 -3.98
CA GLN A 533 -10.15 4.72 -4.13
C GLN A 533 -10.23 6.04 -4.91
N GLU A 534 -9.69 7.10 -4.34
CA GLU A 534 -9.55 8.40 -4.99
C GLU A 534 -8.08 8.83 -4.94
N GLY A 535 -7.60 9.42 -6.05
CA GLY A 535 -6.25 9.96 -6.13
C GLY A 535 -5.16 8.96 -6.53
N GLU A 536 -3.99 9.52 -6.80
CA GLU A 536 -2.78 8.81 -7.22
C GLU A 536 -2.18 8.02 -6.06
N ARG A 537 -1.59 6.86 -6.38
CA ARG A 537 -0.81 6.09 -5.40
C ARG A 537 0.48 6.83 -5.05
N ILE A 538 0.83 6.82 -3.80
CA ILE A 538 2.15 7.24 -3.33
C ILE A 538 2.98 5.98 -3.11
N ASP A 539 3.93 5.73 -4.00
CA ASP A 539 4.79 4.56 -3.92
C ASP A 539 5.82 4.70 -2.81
N SER A 540 5.60 4.06 -1.69
CA SER A 540 6.63 3.82 -0.66
C SER A 540 6.09 3.02 0.51
N PRO A 541 6.91 2.15 1.14
CA PRO A 541 6.61 1.67 2.46
C PRO A 541 6.63 2.86 3.42
N VAL A 542 5.57 3.00 4.20
CA VAL A 542 5.30 4.15 5.05
C VAL A 542 5.23 3.71 6.50
N SER A 543 5.90 4.42 7.37
CA SER A 543 5.65 4.42 8.81
C SER A 543 5.21 5.82 9.24
N THR A 544 4.42 5.91 10.28
CA THR A 544 3.90 7.17 10.83
C THR A 544 3.09 8.01 9.83
N LEU A 545 1.81 7.75 9.78
CA LEU A 545 0.87 8.41 8.89
C LEU A 545 0.01 9.40 9.65
N THR A 546 -0.01 10.66 9.19
CA THR A 546 -0.96 11.67 9.68
C THR A 546 -1.66 12.36 8.52
N ALA A 547 -2.94 12.68 8.71
CA ALA A 547 -3.74 13.45 7.76
C ALA A 547 -4.32 14.69 8.46
N CYS A 548 -4.27 15.84 7.79
CA CYS A 548 -4.80 17.10 8.29
C CYS A 548 -5.57 17.83 7.19
N PRO A 549 -6.88 18.07 7.37
CA PRO A 549 -7.63 18.89 6.45
C PRO A 549 -7.37 20.38 6.73
N VAL A 550 -7.06 21.15 5.69
CA VAL A 550 -6.93 22.60 5.75
C VAL A 550 -7.70 23.19 4.58
N ASN A 551 -8.74 23.98 4.84
CA ASN A 551 -9.67 24.46 3.83
C ASN A 551 -10.26 23.30 3.00
N ASN A 552 -10.00 23.29 1.69
CA ASN A 552 -10.48 22.23 0.80
C ASN A 552 -9.34 21.30 0.33
N THR A 553 -8.31 21.14 1.15
CA THR A 553 -7.10 20.36 0.84
C THR A 553 -6.81 19.41 1.99
N VAL A 554 -6.50 18.16 1.68
CA VAL A 554 -5.97 17.19 2.64
C VAL A 554 -4.44 17.18 2.57
N TYR A 555 -3.81 17.45 3.69
CA TYR A 555 -2.36 17.35 3.84
C TYR A 555 -2.00 16.02 4.47
N LEU A 556 -1.02 15.33 3.89
CA LEU A 556 -0.50 14.07 4.41
C LEU A 556 0.96 14.21 4.82
N SER A 557 1.28 13.64 5.95
CA SER A 557 2.66 13.41 6.38
C SER A 557 2.90 11.92 6.57
N TYR A 558 4.03 11.45 6.09
CA TYR A 558 4.49 10.07 6.28
C TYR A 558 6.02 9.99 6.23
N VAL A 559 6.57 8.96 6.83
CA VAL A 559 8.02 8.66 6.80
C VAL A 559 8.26 7.47 5.88
N ARG A 560 9.17 7.60 4.93
CA ARG A 560 9.65 6.48 4.12
C ARG A 560 10.67 5.64 4.87
N ALA A 561 10.70 4.34 4.65
CA ALA A 561 11.66 3.43 5.28
C ALA A 561 13.14 3.76 4.98
N VAL A 562 13.41 4.63 4.02
CA VAL A 562 14.76 5.10 3.62
C VAL A 562 15.00 6.55 4.04
N SER A 563 14.72 6.90 5.30
CA SER A 563 15.19 8.14 5.96
C SER A 563 14.69 9.49 5.45
N TYR A 564 13.59 9.59 4.70
CA TYR A 564 13.03 10.87 4.28
C TYR A 564 11.55 11.00 4.61
N THR A 565 11.17 12.13 5.20
CA THR A 565 9.75 12.49 5.40
C THR A 565 9.25 13.23 4.17
N HIS A 566 8.07 12.85 3.72
CA HIS A 566 7.34 13.55 2.69
C HIS A 566 6.08 14.21 3.27
N LEU A 567 5.84 15.44 2.86
CA LEU A 567 4.58 16.14 3.05
C LEU A 567 3.97 16.37 1.68
N ARG A 568 2.75 15.92 1.50
CA ARG A 568 1.99 16.09 0.26
C ARG A 568 0.63 16.70 0.52
N ALA A 569 0.13 17.43 -0.43
CA ALA A 569 -1.20 18.02 -0.45
C ALA A 569 -2.02 17.41 -1.58
N HIS A 570 -3.29 17.18 -1.32
CA HIS A 570 -4.27 16.73 -2.29
C HIS A 570 -5.39 17.77 -2.34
N GLU A 571 -5.57 18.41 -3.50
CA GLU A 571 -6.68 19.31 -3.76
C GLU A 571 -7.80 18.53 -4.44
N THR A 572 -9.00 18.52 -3.86
CA THR A 572 -10.17 18.01 -4.55
C THR A 572 -10.75 19.13 -5.41
N CYS A 573 -10.82 18.92 -6.71
CA CYS A 573 -11.63 19.75 -7.58
C CYS A 573 -13.11 19.57 -7.21
N ALA A 574 -13.75 20.66 -6.78
CA ALA A 574 -15.19 20.70 -6.50
C ALA A 574 -16.00 20.68 -7.80
#